data_202c3174d9c102e35585fabcb5a80e9b
#
_entry.id   202c3174d9c102e35585fabcb5a80e9b
#
_cell.length_a   1.000
_cell.length_b   1.000
_cell.length_c   1.000
_cell.angle_alpha   90.00
_cell.angle_beta   90.00
_cell.angle_gamma   90.00
#
_symmetry.space_group_name_H-M   'P 1'
#
loop_
_entity.id
_entity.type
_entity.pdbx_description
1 polymer ?
#
loop_
_entity_poly.entity_id
_entity_poly.type
_entity_poly.pdbx_seq_one_letter_code
_entity_poly.pdbx_strand_id
1 'polypeptide(L)'
;MPPTDLHAMPTESITGRTEWSGEVVLDRIVVVRSGGELVIAPGTRVRFRRVDWDGDGIGDAEITVEGRLTARGTAERPIDLASAEPEPRPGDWKYLMVNFASGAELEFVRVRYAFSGIQVHYSPATIRRCEFADNVDGVRFSTADLTLEGSWIHHNTHGIRFEERGHPARVEGNEISDNEVGIFAVTRCGGGTVFRSNNLRANRVPVKLGWEQERGLRFPGNYWGGLSADQVVEASLDGRERRGGRGVDVRPVLPGPVPVPWPFPGRPPE
;
A
#
# COMPACT_ATOMS: atom_id res chain seq x y z
N MET A 1 -25.40 12.45 -17.75
CA MET A 1 -25.61 11.66 -16.54
C MET A 1 -24.68 10.48 -16.64
N PRO A 2 -23.81 10.20 -15.66
CA PRO A 2 -23.03 8.99 -15.67
C PRO A 2 -23.99 7.79 -15.57
N PRO A 3 -23.65 6.63 -16.14
CA PRO A 3 -24.48 5.44 -16.02
C PRO A 3 -24.48 5.01 -14.55
N THR A 4 -25.66 4.99 -13.95
CA THR A 4 -25.91 4.60 -12.55
C THR A 4 -25.87 3.08 -12.35
N ASP A 5 -25.42 2.33 -13.34
CA ASP A 5 -25.42 0.86 -13.29
C ASP A 5 -23.97 0.35 -13.19
N LEU A 6 -23.50 0.15 -11.95
CA LEU A 6 -22.21 -0.48 -11.66
C LEU A 6 -22.07 -1.89 -12.27
N HIS A 7 -23.17 -2.49 -12.75
CA HIS A 7 -23.15 -3.75 -13.49
C HIS A 7 -22.69 -3.62 -14.95
N ALA A 8 -22.51 -2.40 -15.45
CA ALA A 8 -22.09 -2.14 -16.84
C ALA A 8 -20.55 -2.01 -16.99
N MET A 9 -19.77 -2.05 -15.91
CA MET A 9 -18.31 -1.97 -15.98
C MET A 9 -17.73 -3.22 -16.66
N PRO A 10 -16.90 -3.06 -17.71
CA PRO A 10 -16.24 -4.19 -18.35
C PRO A 10 -15.44 -5.00 -17.32
N THR A 11 -15.79 -6.27 -17.17
CA THR A 11 -15.16 -7.14 -16.17
C THR A 11 -14.64 -8.40 -16.84
N GLU A 12 -13.36 -8.71 -16.61
CA GLU A 12 -12.70 -9.94 -17.03
C GLU A 12 -12.51 -10.85 -15.82
N SER A 13 -12.88 -12.13 -15.93
CA SER A 13 -12.74 -13.11 -14.86
C SER A 13 -11.67 -14.13 -15.18
N ILE A 14 -10.71 -14.30 -14.28
CA ILE A 14 -9.67 -15.33 -14.31
C ILE A 14 -10.11 -16.46 -13.36
N THR A 15 -10.51 -17.61 -13.91
CA THR A 15 -11.00 -18.78 -13.16
C THR A 15 -10.00 -19.93 -13.09
N GLY A 16 -8.94 -19.88 -13.88
CA GLY A 16 -7.84 -20.85 -13.91
C GLY A 16 -6.50 -20.14 -13.72
N ARG A 17 -5.40 -20.84 -14.02
CA ARG A 17 -4.07 -20.24 -14.00
C ARG A 17 -3.84 -19.43 -15.27
N THR A 18 -3.59 -18.14 -15.10
CA THR A 18 -3.27 -17.18 -16.18
C THR A 18 -1.92 -16.54 -15.88
N GLU A 19 -1.10 -16.41 -16.90
CA GLU A 19 0.20 -15.75 -16.80
C GLU A 19 0.25 -14.48 -17.68
N TRP A 20 0.65 -13.36 -17.09
CA TRP A 20 0.91 -12.13 -17.80
C TRP A 20 2.40 -11.90 -17.98
N SER A 21 2.79 -11.47 -19.18
CA SER A 21 4.15 -11.11 -19.53
C SER A 21 4.19 -9.96 -20.55
N GLY A 22 5.30 -9.24 -20.61
CA GLY A 22 5.46 -8.10 -21.52
C GLY A 22 4.66 -6.89 -21.08
N GLU A 23 3.90 -6.29 -21.99
CA GLU A 23 3.03 -5.14 -21.68
C GLU A 23 1.57 -5.55 -21.71
N VAL A 24 0.86 -5.24 -20.62
CA VAL A 24 -0.58 -5.52 -20.44
C VAL A 24 -1.27 -4.19 -20.19
N VAL A 25 -2.25 -3.84 -21.01
CA VAL A 25 -3.03 -2.61 -20.86
C VAL A 25 -4.42 -2.95 -20.33
N LEU A 26 -4.81 -2.31 -19.25
CA LEU A 26 -6.10 -2.53 -18.58
C LEU A 26 -6.95 -1.25 -18.64
N ASP A 27 -8.16 -1.42 -19.13
CA ASP A 27 -9.23 -0.41 -19.17
C ASP A 27 -10.52 -0.94 -18.52
N ARG A 28 -10.40 -1.95 -17.65
CA ARG A 28 -11.50 -2.73 -17.08
C ARG A 28 -11.15 -3.24 -15.69
N ILE A 29 -12.13 -3.87 -15.07
CA ILE A 29 -11.96 -4.64 -13.84
C ILE A 29 -11.48 -6.05 -14.20
N VAL A 30 -10.37 -6.49 -13.60
CA VAL A 30 -9.92 -7.89 -13.69
C VAL A 30 -10.15 -8.55 -12.35
N VAL A 31 -10.89 -9.66 -12.33
CA VAL A 31 -11.17 -10.43 -11.11
C VAL A 31 -10.57 -11.82 -11.20
N VAL A 32 -9.58 -12.07 -10.36
CA VAL A 32 -9.05 -13.42 -10.14
C VAL A 32 -9.99 -14.13 -9.17
N ARG A 33 -10.85 -14.98 -9.69
CA ARG A 33 -11.89 -15.67 -8.92
C ARG A 33 -11.29 -16.70 -7.96
N SER A 34 -12.04 -17.07 -6.94
CA SER A 34 -11.68 -18.17 -6.05
C SER A 34 -11.34 -19.44 -6.86
N GLY A 35 -10.19 -20.05 -6.57
CA GLY A 35 -9.63 -21.14 -7.36
C GLY A 35 -8.81 -20.72 -8.60
N GLY A 36 -8.92 -19.46 -9.04
CA GLY A 36 -8.07 -18.89 -10.08
C GLY A 36 -6.70 -18.45 -9.54
N GLU A 37 -5.73 -18.35 -10.44
CA GLU A 37 -4.39 -17.86 -10.15
C GLU A 37 -3.93 -16.90 -11.25
N LEU A 38 -3.48 -15.71 -10.86
CA LEU A 38 -2.77 -14.78 -11.72
C LEU A 38 -1.29 -14.81 -11.38
N VAL A 39 -0.46 -15.12 -12.36
CA VAL A 39 0.99 -15.04 -12.30
C VAL A 39 1.45 -13.87 -13.15
N ILE A 40 2.20 -12.94 -12.57
CA ILE A 40 2.81 -11.83 -13.31
C ILE A 40 4.32 -12.09 -13.40
N ALA A 41 4.78 -12.29 -14.63
CA ALA A 41 6.17 -12.65 -14.90
C ALA A 41 7.14 -11.47 -14.69
N PRO A 42 8.44 -11.75 -14.39
CA PRO A 42 9.44 -10.69 -14.22
C PRO A 42 9.56 -9.79 -15.46
N GLY A 43 9.58 -8.46 -15.23
CA GLY A 43 9.69 -7.44 -16.28
C GLY A 43 8.35 -7.09 -16.94
N THR A 44 7.24 -7.64 -16.47
CA THR A 44 5.90 -7.27 -16.97
C THR A 44 5.57 -5.82 -16.60
N ARG A 45 4.96 -5.12 -17.54
CA ARG A 45 4.43 -3.77 -17.36
C ARG A 45 2.91 -3.81 -17.47
N VAL A 46 2.21 -3.55 -16.39
CA VAL A 46 0.76 -3.40 -16.38
C VAL A 46 0.43 -1.92 -16.41
N ARG A 47 -0.32 -1.49 -17.43
CA ARG A 47 -0.68 -0.09 -17.67
C ARG A 47 -2.18 0.08 -17.55
N PHE A 48 -2.61 0.89 -16.61
CA PHE A 48 -4.02 1.16 -16.35
C PHE A 48 -4.42 2.45 -17.06
N ARG A 49 -5.41 2.36 -17.98
CA ARG A 49 -6.05 3.54 -18.56
C ARG A 49 -6.98 4.17 -17.53
N ARG A 50 -6.97 5.47 -17.48
CA ARG A 50 -7.91 6.20 -16.63
C ARG A 50 -9.29 6.18 -17.29
N VAL A 51 -10.14 5.32 -16.78
CA VAL A 51 -11.58 5.27 -17.08
C VAL A 51 -12.34 5.51 -15.78
N ASP A 52 -13.23 6.47 -15.78
CA ASP A 52 -13.98 6.90 -14.60
C ASP A 52 -15.47 6.75 -14.99
N TRP A 53 -16.04 5.57 -14.70
CA TRP A 53 -17.41 5.25 -15.10
C TRP A 53 -18.47 5.81 -14.17
N ASP A 54 -18.16 5.98 -12.88
CA ASP A 54 -19.09 6.50 -11.89
C ASP A 54 -18.98 8.02 -11.70
N GLY A 55 -17.95 8.65 -12.23
CA GLY A 55 -17.75 10.10 -12.22
C GLY A 55 -17.25 10.63 -10.88
N ASP A 56 -16.63 9.79 -10.04
CA ASP A 56 -16.10 10.19 -8.74
C ASP A 56 -14.71 10.85 -8.83
N GLY A 57 -14.11 10.88 -10.01
CA GLY A 57 -12.78 11.44 -10.28
C GLY A 57 -11.64 10.46 -10.12
N ILE A 58 -11.91 9.21 -9.73
CA ILE A 58 -10.95 8.12 -9.59
C ILE A 58 -11.08 7.19 -10.80
N GLY A 59 -9.97 6.69 -11.32
CA GLY A 59 -10.02 5.67 -12.36
C GLY A 59 -10.49 4.33 -11.82
N ASP A 60 -11.42 3.69 -12.53
CA ASP A 60 -12.08 2.44 -12.09
C ASP A 60 -11.38 1.16 -12.54
N ALA A 61 -10.36 1.26 -13.42
CA ALA A 61 -9.59 0.10 -13.79
C ALA A 61 -8.88 -0.49 -12.55
N GLU A 62 -9.03 -1.81 -12.33
CA GLU A 62 -8.52 -2.46 -11.13
C GLU A 62 -8.19 -3.93 -11.34
N ILE A 63 -7.43 -4.49 -10.39
CA ILE A 63 -7.24 -5.93 -10.25
C ILE A 63 -7.78 -6.34 -8.88
N THR A 64 -8.80 -7.18 -8.85
CA THR A 64 -9.34 -7.79 -7.62
C THR A 64 -9.00 -9.27 -7.57
N VAL A 65 -8.41 -9.71 -6.47
CA VAL A 65 -7.93 -11.07 -6.25
C VAL A 65 -8.75 -11.72 -5.13
N GLU A 66 -9.56 -12.70 -5.51
CA GLU A 66 -10.29 -13.62 -4.61
C GLU A 66 -9.59 -15.01 -4.60
N GLY A 67 -8.78 -15.29 -5.60
CA GLY A 67 -7.98 -16.50 -5.77
C GLY A 67 -6.54 -16.33 -5.26
N ARG A 68 -5.57 -16.52 -6.14
CA ARG A 68 -4.13 -16.36 -5.82
C ARG A 68 -3.46 -15.35 -6.76
N LEU A 69 -2.56 -14.55 -6.20
CA LEU A 69 -1.66 -13.69 -6.97
C LEU A 69 -0.21 -14.06 -6.69
N THR A 70 0.56 -14.24 -7.75
CA THR A 70 2.02 -14.38 -7.69
C THR A 70 2.66 -13.36 -8.63
N ALA A 71 3.25 -12.31 -8.07
CA ALA A 71 3.94 -11.23 -8.79
C ALA A 71 5.40 -11.16 -8.31
N ARG A 72 6.26 -12.00 -8.86
CA ARG A 72 7.67 -12.08 -8.48
C ARG A 72 8.56 -11.57 -9.61
N GLY A 73 8.97 -10.29 -9.50
CA GLY A 73 10.01 -9.71 -10.33
C GLY A 73 11.41 -10.06 -9.86
N THR A 74 12.39 -9.38 -10.40
CA THR A 74 13.78 -9.34 -9.91
C THR A 74 14.26 -7.89 -9.87
N ALA A 75 15.40 -7.64 -9.25
CA ALA A 75 15.99 -6.29 -9.25
C ALA A 75 16.20 -5.77 -10.68
N GLU A 76 16.69 -6.60 -11.60
CA GLU A 76 16.98 -6.25 -12.99
C GLU A 76 15.73 -6.24 -13.88
N ARG A 77 14.72 -7.02 -13.50
CA ARG A 77 13.45 -7.17 -14.23
C ARG A 77 12.26 -7.00 -13.28
N PRO A 78 12.08 -5.80 -12.70
CA PRO A 78 10.95 -5.55 -11.83
C PRO A 78 9.63 -5.62 -12.60
N ILE A 79 8.56 -5.94 -11.88
CA ILE A 79 7.20 -5.80 -12.38
C ILE A 79 6.76 -4.35 -12.12
N ASP A 80 6.09 -3.72 -13.07
CA ASP A 80 5.69 -2.31 -12.97
C ASP A 80 4.18 -2.15 -13.25
N LEU A 81 3.44 -1.77 -12.23
CA LEU A 81 2.01 -1.45 -12.26
C LEU A 81 1.85 0.06 -12.17
N ALA A 82 1.38 0.71 -13.23
CA ALA A 82 1.29 2.17 -13.27
C ALA A 82 0.19 2.66 -14.19
N SER A 83 -0.13 3.94 -14.08
CA SER A 83 -1.02 4.64 -15.04
C SER A 83 -0.48 4.55 -16.47
N ALA A 84 -1.39 4.47 -17.43
CA ALA A 84 -1.10 4.59 -18.86
C ALA A 84 -1.13 6.03 -19.37
N GLU A 85 -1.50 6.98 -18.51
CA GLU A 85 -1.67 8.37 -18.90
C GLU A 85 -0.32 9.06 -19.14
N PRO A 86 -0.23 10.01 -20.09
CA PRO A 86 1.02 10.73 -20.36
C PRO A 86 1.44 11.66 -19.21
N GLU A 87 0.48 12.16 -18.44
CA GLU A 87 0.70 12.95 -17.22
C GLU A 87 0.04 12.21 -16.04
N PRO A 88 0.69 11.19 -15.51
CA PRO A 88 0.09 10.33 -14.51
C PRO A 88 -0.05 11.03 -13.16
N ARG A 89 -1.11 10.69 -12.43
CA ARG A 89 -1.40 11.25 -11.11
C ARG A 89 -2.03 10.21 -10.16
N PRO A 90 -1.92 10.40 -8.85
CA PRO A 90 -2.59 9.53 -7.88
C PRO A 90 -4.09 9.40 -8.17
N GLY A 91 -4.61 8.17 -8.19
CA GLY A 91 -6.00 7.88 -8.46
C GLY A 91 -6.35 7.67 -9.95
N ASP A 92 -5.38 7.59 -10.85
CA ASP A 92 -5.64 7.26 -12.26
C ASP A 92 -6.20 5.85 -12.44
N TRP A 93 -5.99 4.98 -11.50
CA TRP A 93 -6.57 3.66 -11.41
C TRP A 93 -6.90 3.30 -9.95
N LYS A 94 -7.79 2.33 -9.76
CA LYS A 94 -8.40 2.13 -8.45
C LYS A 94 -7.45 1.45 -7.46
N TYR A 95 -7.16 0.18 -7.66
CA TYR A 95 -6.29 -0.56 -6.74
C TYR A 95 -5.88 -1.95 -7.27
N LEU A 96 -4.86 -2.52 -6.62
CA LEU A 96 -4.66 -3.96 -6.55
C LEU A 96 -5.31 -4.44 -5.24
N MET A 97 -6.50 -5.07 -5.33
CA MET A 97 -7.26 -5.57 -4.19
C MET A 97 -6.99 -7.06 -3.97
N VAL A 98 -6.66 -7.44 -2.75
CA VAL A 98 -6.57 -8.84 -2.29
C VAL A 98 -7.61 -9.02 -1.19
N ASN A 99 -8.70 -9.72 -1.49
CA ASN A 99 -9.87 -9.78 -0.61
C ASN A 99 -10.46 -11.18 -0.54
N PHE A 100 -10.52 -11.76 0.64
CA PHE A 100 -10.88 -13.17 0.87
C PHE A 100 -10.10 -14.14 -0.03
N ALA A 101 -8.86 -13.79 -0.36
CA ALA A 101 -8.00 -14.52 -1.26
C ALA A 101 -7.27 -15.66 -0.54
N SER A 102 -6.87 -16.66 -1.30
CA SER A 102 -6.02 -17.75 -0.80
C SER A 102 -4.58 -17.30 -0.56
N GLY A 103 -4.16 -16.16 -1.13
CA GLY A 103 -2.89 -15.52 -0.87
C GLY A 103 -2.39 -14.62 -1.98
N ALA A 104 -1.50 -13.69 -1.61
CA ALA A 104 -0.78 -12.84 -2.55
C ALA A 104 0.70 -12.76 -2.20
N GLU A 105 1.54 -12.85 -3.21
CA GLU A 105 2.99 -12.71 -3.08
C GLU A 105 3.48 -11.66 -4.07
N LEU A 106 4.06 -10.57 -3.55
CA LEU A 106 4.69 -9.51 -4.33
C LEU A 106 6.16 -9.41 -3.95
N GLU A 107 7.03 -9.47 -4.94
CA GLU A 107 8.46 -9.24 -4.78
C GLU A 107 9.03 -8.49 -5.98
N PHE A 108 9.82 -7.44 -5.74
CA PHE A 108 10.34 -6.54 -6.76
C PHE A 108 9.24 -6.00 -7.70
N VAL A 109 8.18 -5.47 -7.10
CA VAL A 109 7.06 -4.84 -7.80
C VAL A 109 7.05 -3.35 -7.50
N ARG A 110 6.88 -2.52 -8.54
CA ARG A 110 6.61 -1.09 -8.43
C ARG A 110 5.13 -0.83 -8.64
N VAL A 111 4.52 -0.03 -7.79
CA VAL A 111 3.09 0.31 -7.87
C VAL A 111 2.91 1.80 -7.72
N ARG A 112 2.40 2.45 -8.78
CA ARG A 112 2.33 3.91 -8.82
C ARG A 112 1.02 4.42 -9.41
N TYR A 113 0.60 5.61 -8.93
CA TYR A 113 -0.54 6.38 -9.43
C TYR A 113 -1.91 5.73 -9.19
N ALA A 114 -2.00 4.80 -8.26
CA ALA A 114 -3.26 4.22 -7.83
C ALA A 114 -4.01 5.13 -6.84
N PHE A 115 -5.31 4.88 -6.67
CA PHE A 115 -6.00 5.31 -5.47
C PHE A 115 -5.49 4.53 -4.24
N SER A 116 -5.37 3.21 -4.35
CA SER A 116 -4.59 2.43 -3.37
C SER A 116 -3.64 1.48 -4.09
N GLY A 117 -2.33 1.64 -3.89
CA GLY A 117 -1.34 0.80 -4.55
C GLY A 117 -1.60 -0.68 -4.32
N ILE A 118 -1.86 -1.06 -3.07
CA ILE A 118 -2.42 -2.37 -2.72
C ILE A 118 -3.39 -2.26 -1.56
N GLN A 119 -4.49 -3.03 -1.61
CA GLN A 119 -5.39 -3.24 -0.48
C GLN A 119 -5.42 -4.73 -0.13
N VAL A 120 -5.22 -5.08 1.15
CA VAL A 120 -5.28 -6.46 1.64
C VAL A 120 -6.33 -6.57 2.72
N HIS A 121 -7.37 -7.35 2.46
CA HIS A 121 -8.48 -7.57 3.37
C HIS A 121 -8.74 -9.06 3.54
N TYR A 122 -8.86 -9.53 4.78
CA TYR A 122 -9.22 -10.92 5.12
C TYR A 122 -8.39 -11.98 4.38
N SER A 123 -7.10 -11.68 4.14
CA SER A 123 -6.25 -12.48 3.26
C SER A 123 -4.83 -12.55 3.80
N PRO A 124 -4.09 -13.64 3.56
CA PRO A 124 -2.65 -13.66 3.73
C PRO A 124 -1.97 -12.95 2.55
N ALA A 125 -0.97 -12.13 2.85
CA ALA A 125 -0.13 -11.48 1.83
C ALA A 125 1.32 -11.32 2.29
N THR A 126 2.24 -11.50 1.36
CA THR A 126 3.67 -11.25 1.57
C THR A 126 4.16 -10.26 0.52
N ILE A 127 4.68 -9.13 0.97
CA ILE A 127 5.17 -8.04 0.14
C ILE A 127 6.62 -7.76 0.54
N ARG A 128 7.54 -7.95 -0.38
CA ARG A 128 8.97 -7.78 -0.14
C ARG A 128 9.65 -7.00 -1.26
N ARG A 129 10.57 -6.09 -0.88
CA ARG A 129 11.41 -5.36 -1.84
C ARG A 129 10.59 -4.68 -2.96
N CYS A 130 9.43 -4.13 -2.57
CA CYS A 130 8.53 -3.43 -3.47
C CYS A 130 8.65 -1.92 -3.31
N GLU A 131 8.14 -1.18 -4.28
CA GLU A 131 7.98 0.27 -4.24
C GLU A 131 6.49 0.62 -4.37
N PHE A 132 6.02 1.48 -3.49
CA PHE A 132 4.69 2.09 -3.56
C PHE A 132 4.84 3.60 -3.52
N ALA A 133 4.66 4.26 -4.67
CA ALA A 133 4.91 5.69 -4.79
C ALA A 133 3.81 6.41 -5.57
N ASP A 134 3.62 7.69 -5.28
CA ASP A 134 2.69 8.56 -5.99
C ASP A 134 1.25 8.02 -6.01
N ASN A 135 0.82 7.33 -4.93
CA ASN A 135 -0.55 6.85 -4.75
C ASN A 135 -1.31 7.74 -3.75
N VAL A 136 -2.63 7.63 -3.69
CA VAL A 136 -3.36 8.19 -2.56
C VAL A 136 -3.05 7.36 -1.31
N ASP A 137 -3.31 6.06 -1.29
CA ASP A 137 -2.83 5.16 -0.25
C ASP A 137 -1.71 4.27 -0.84
N GLY A 138 -0.51 4.26 -0.27
CA GLY A 138 0.57 3.37 -0.73
C GLY A 138 0.22 1.91 -0.46
N VAL A 139 0.11 1.55 0.82
CA VAL A 139 -0.32 0.22 1.26
C VAL A 139 -1.50 0.37 2.22
N ARG A 140 -2.61 -0.29 1.90
CA ARG A 140 -3.80 -0.32 2.76
C ARG A 140 -4.10 -1.75 3.19
N PHE A 141 -4.46 -1.96 4.45
CA PHE A 141 -4.89 -3.28 4.91
C PHE A 141 -5.91 -3.23 6.05
N SER A 142 -6.71 -4.28 6.15
CA SER A 142 -7.65 -4.48 7.23
C SER A 142 -7.85 -5.97 7.48
N THR A 143 -7.68 -6.42 8.73
CA THR A 143 -7.90 -7.82 9.11
C THR A 143 -7.10 -8.78 8.20
N ALA A 144 -5.80 -8.57 8.08
CA ALA A 144 -4.93 -9.27 7.13
C ALA A 144 -3.72 -9.91 7.82
N ASP A 145 -3.38 -11.11 7.42
CA ASP A 145 -2.10 -11.75 7.77
C ASP A 145 -1.02 -11.21 6.82
N LEU A 146 -0.64 -9.94 7.00
CA LEU A 146 0.28 -9.24 6.12
C LEU A 146 1.72 -9.28 6.65
N THR A 147 2.66 -9.61 5.77
CA THR A 147 4.09 -9.33 5.96
C THR A 147 4.52 -8.29 4.91
N LEU A 148 4.97 -7.12 5.36
CA LEU A 148 5.52 -6.05 4.52
C LEU A 148 6.96 -5.78 4.96
N GLU A 149 7.93 -6.07 4.09
CA GLU A 149 9.35 -6.10 4.45
C GLU A 149 10.25 -5.54 3.34
N GLY A 150 11.28 -4.78 3.73
CA GLY A 150 12.33 -4.31 2.83
C GLY A 150 11.82 -3.45 1.65
N SER A 151 10.68 -2.80 1.82
CA SER A 151 9.99 -2.06 0.78
C SER A 151 10.11 -0.56 0.99
N TRP A 152 9.93 0.21 -0.09
CA TRP A 152 9.94 1.66 -0.09
C TRP A 152 8.53 2.19 -0.35
N ILE A 153 8.01 3.00 0.57
CA ILE A 153 6.66 3.58 0.54
C ILE A 153 6.81 5.09 0.66
N HIS A 154 6.67 5.81 -0.46
CA HIS A 154 7.01 7.23 -0.49
C HIS A 154 6.15 8.05 -1.44
N HIS A 155 6.10 9.38 -1.23
CA HIS A 155 5.34 10.33 -2.05
C HIS A 155 3.85 9.98 -2.18
N ASN A 156 3.27 9.31 -1.17
CA ASN A 156 1.83 9.03 -1.13
C ASN A 156 1.10 10.05 -0.22
N THR A 157 -0.21 10.19 -0.39
CA THR A 157 -1.00 10.92 0.60
C THR A 157 -0.97 10.17 1.94
N HIS A 158 -1.15 8.85 1.93
CA HIS A 158 -0.89 8.02 3.10
C HIS A 158 0.10 6.91 2.71
N GLY A 159 1.23 6.85 3.38
CA GLY A 159 2.19 5.76 3.16
C GLY A 159 1.55 4.41 3.49
N ILE A 160 1.16 4.24 4.75
CA ILE A 160 0.42 3.07 5.21
C ILE A 160 -0.89 3.51 5.85
N ARG A 161 -1.99 2.93 5.41
CA ARG A 161 -3.33 3.13 5.98
C ARG A 161 -3.89 1.79 6.44
N PHE A 162 -4.33 1.69 7.69
CA PHE A 162 -4.80 0.42 8.20
C PHE A 162 -5.95 0.50 9.20
N GLU A 163 -6.65 -0.59 9.28
CA GLU A 163 -7.59 -0.95 10.32
C GLU A 163 -7.19 -2.32 10.87
N GLU A 164 -7.50 -2.60 12.12
CA GLU A 164 -7.16 -3.86 12.74
C GLU A 164 -8.38 -4.48 13.42
N ARG A 165 -8.67 -5.72 13.07
CA ARG A 165 -9.78 -6.49 13.65
C ARG A 165 -9.35 -7.91 14.02
N GLY A 166 -8.22 -8.00 14.72
CA GLY A 166 -7.77 -9.27 15.32
C GLY A 166 -6.78 -10.11 14.52
N HIS A 167 -6.31 -9.65 13.36
CA HIS A 167 -5.23 -10.29 12.61
C HIS A 167 -3.98 -9.40 12.67
N PRO A 168 -2.85 -9.91 13.19
CA PRO A 168 -1.63 -9.13 13.30
C PRO A 168 -0.94 -9.02 11.93
N ALA A 169 -0.69 -7.80 11.49
CA ALA A 169 0.21 -7.54 10.38
C ALA A 169 1.63 -7.27 10.91
N ARG A 170 2.64 -7.53 10.09
CA ARG A 170 4.05 -7.25 10.36
C ARG A 170 4.57 -6.28 9.30
N VAL A 171 4.98 -5.11 9.74
CA VAL A 171 5.55 -4.05 8.92
C VAL A 171 6.96 -3.78 9.44
N GLU A 172 7.96 -4.42 8.85
CA GLU A 172 9.31 -4.44 9.41
C GLU A 172 10.37 -4.15 8.33
N GLY A 173 11.37 -3.32 8.68
CA GLY A 173 12.52 -3.08 7.82
C GLY A 173 12.17 -2.33 6.51
N ASN A 174 11.22 -1.41 6.57
CA ASN A 174 10.81 -0.62 5.39
C ASN A 174 11.32 0.82 5.48
N GLU A 175 11.43 1.46 4.32
CA GLU A 175 11.58 2.90 4.17
C GLU A 175 10.19 3.52 3.91
N ILE A 176 9.70 4.33 4.84
CA ILE A 176 8.39 5.01 4.77
C ILE A 176 8.68 6.50 4.85
N SER A 177 8.81 7.16 3.70
CA SER A 177 9.33 8.52 3.66
C SER A 177 8.53 9.43 2.73
N ASP A 178 8.63 10.72 2.97
CA ASP A 178 8.12 11.75 2.05
C ASP A 178 6.63 11.61 1.72
N ASN A 179 5.84 11.03 2.65
CA ASN A 179 4.39 10.96 2.53
C ASN A 179 3.73 12.14 3.27
N GLU A 180 2.53 12.53 2.86
CA GLU A 180 1.74 13.48 3.63
C GLU A 180 1.48 12.93 5.05
N VAL A 181 1.10 11.66 5.14
CA VAL A 181 0.94 10.91 6.39
C VAL A 181 1.74 9.62 6.29
N GLY A 182 2.70 9.39 7.18
CA GLY A 182 3.48 8.16 7.18
C GLY A 182 2.63 6.93 7.51
N ILE A 183 1.97 6.95 8.67
CA ILE A 183 1.08 5.88 9.12
C ILE A 183 -0.28 6.46 9.50
N PHE A 184 -1.35 5.96 8.88
CA PHE A 184 -2.73 6.31 9.21
C PHE A 184 -3.47 5.09 9.80
N ALA A 185 -3.66 5.09 11.12
CA ALA A 185 -4.50 4.13 11.82
C ALA A 185 -5.94 4.62 11.86
N VAL A 186 -6.81 4.06 11.01
CA VAL A 186 -8.14 4.64 10.74
C VAL A 186 -9.11 4.40 11.90
N THR A 187 -9.32 3.15 12.27
CA THR A 187 -10.28 2.78 13.33
C THR A 187 -9.99 1.38 13.85
N ARG A 188 -10.41 1.10 15.10
CA ARG A 188 -10.36 -0.21 15.75
C ARG A 188 -8.98 -0.86 15.78
N CYS A 189 -7.92 -0.07 15.65
CA CYS A 189 -6.56 -0.58 15.76
C CYS A 189 -6.28 -0.93 17.23
N GLY A 190 -5.96 -2.18 17.49
CA GLY A 190 -5.79 -2.73 18.84
C GLY A 190 -4.35 -2.87 19.29
N GLY A 191 -3.37 -2.61 18.41
CA GLY A 191 -1.95 -2.76 18.70
C GLY A 191 -1.40 -4.18 18.48
N GLY A 192 -2.14 -5.04 17.75
CA GLY A 192 -1.63 -6.36 17.32
C GLY A 192 -0.71 -6.25 16.11
N THR A 193 -0.90 -5.23 15.27
CA THR A 193 0.02 -4.95 14.16
C THR A 193 1.35 -4.46 14.67
N VAL A 194 2.43 -5.09 14.22
CA VAL A 194 3.80 -4.76 14.59
C VAL A 194 4.44 -3.86 13.55
N PHE A 195 4.86 -2.67 13.99
CA PHE A 195 5.70 -1.76 13.22
C PHE A 195 7.05 -1.67 13.91
N ARG A 196 8.09 -2.23 13.31
CA ARG A 196 9.41 -2.29 13.92
C ARG A 196 10.54 -2.21 12.89
N SER A 197 11.64 -1.61 13.29
CA SER A 197 12.83 -1.51 12.42
C SER A 197 12.55 -0.83 11.08
N ASN A 198 11.59 0.10 11.04
CA ASN A 198 11.32 0.91 9.85
C ASN A 198 12.01 2.27 9.97
N ASN A 199 12.35 2.85 8.84
CA ASN A 199 12.70 4.25 8.73
C ASN A 199 11.43 5.05 8.38
N LEU A 200 10.98 5.89 9.29
CA LEU A 200 9.87 6.82 9.08
C LEU A 200 10.46 8.24 9.10
N ARG A 201 10.76 8.78 7.93
CA ARG A 201 11.43 10.09 7.84
C ARG A 201 10.76 10.99 6.82
N ALA A 202 10.87 12.29 7.02
CA ALA A 202 10.34 13.33 6.13
C ALA A 202 8.83 13.20 5.81
N ASN A 203 8.07 12.42 6.58
CA ASN A 203 6.62 12.42 6.47
C ASN A 203 6.07 13.70 7.13
N ARG A 204 5.17 14.44 6.46
CA ARG A 204 4.62 15.69 7.00
C ARG A 204 3.88 15.45 8.32
N VAL A 205 3.15 14.36 8.42
CA VAL A 205 2.53 13.85 9.64
C VAL A 205 3.08 12.44 9.90
N PRO A 206 3.88 12.21 10.94
CA PRO A 206 4.45 10.87 11.19
C PRO A 206 3.38 9.80 11.40
N VAL A 207 2.40 10.06 12.28
CA VAL A 207 1.29 9.17 12.60
C VAL A 207 0.00 9.96 12.68
N LYS A 208 -1.06 9.45 12.07
CA LYS A 208 -2.43 9.94 12.20
C LYS A 208 -3.30 8.84 12.78
N LEU A 209 -4.02 9.16 13.87
CA LEU A 209 -5.10 8.32 14.40
C LEU A 209 -6.42 8.82 13.82
N GLY A 210 -7.26 7.90 13.37
CA GLY A 210 -8.56 8.24 12.81
C GLY A 210 -9.55 8.71 13.87
N TRP A 211 -10.63 9.32 13.41
CA TRP A 211 -11.65 9.94 14.26
C TRP A 211 -12.25 8.97 15.29
N GLU A 212 -12.43 7.68 14.90
CA GLU A 212 -13.01 6.63 15.74
C GLU A 212 -11.95 5.72 16.39
N GLN A 213 -10.67 6.11 16.34
CA GLN A 213 -9.62 5.37 17.00
C GLN A 213 -9.62 5.72 18.50
N GLU A 214 -10.16 4.83 19.31
CA GLU A 214 -10.34 5.05 20.76
C GLU A 214 -9.08 4.75 21.56
N ARG A 215 -8.29 3.79 21.11
CA ARG A 215 -7.09 3.32 21.82
C ARG A 215 -5.83 4.00 21.29
N GLY A 216 -4.93 4.29 22.20
CA GLY A 216 -3.57 4.67 21.84
C GLY A 216 -2.82 3.50 21.19
N LEU A 217 -1.88 3.83 20.31
CA LEU A 217 -1.08 2.86 19.59
C LEU A 217 0.40 3.06 19.86
N ARG A 218 1.15 1.96 19.80
CA ARG A 218 2.59 1.95 20.05
C ARG A 218 3.34 1.57 18.78
N PHE A 219 4.42 2.32 18.51
CA PHE A 219 5.30 2.13 17.36
C PHE A 219 6.77 2.09 17.80
N PRO A 220 7.15 1.19 18.75
CA PRO A 220 8.50 1.13 19.28
C PRO A 220 9.51 0.60 18.28
N GLY A 221 10.78 1.00 18.44
CA GLY A 221 11.88 0.41 17.68
C GLY A 221 11.90 0.80 16.20
N ASN A 222 11.43 2.01 15.88
CA ASN A 222 11.54 2.61 14.54
C ASN A 222 12.44 3.85 14.60
N TYR A 223 13.04 4.20 13.47
CA TYR A 223 13.77 5.43 13.27
C TYR A 223 12.84 6.51 12.70
N TRP A 224 12.87 7.71 13.25
CA TRP A 224 11.95 8.80 12.93
C TRP A 224 12.68 10.03 12.34
N GLY A 225 13.67 9.79 11.47
CA GLY A 225 14.38 10.89 10.79
C GLY A 225 15.20 11.78 11.73
N GLY A 226 15.63 11.25 12.89
CA GLY A 226 16.36 12.03 13.90
C GLY A 226 15.47 12.80 14.88
N LEU A 227 14.15 12.72 14.76
CA LEU A 227 13.23 13.32 15.73
C LEU A 227 13.26 12.54 17.05
N SER A 228 13.17 13.27 18.16
CA SER A 228 12.93 12.67 19.48
C SER A 228 11.50 12.11 19.57
N ALA A 229 11.26 11.22 20.53
CA ALA A 229 9.93 10.65 20.73
C ALA A 229 8.87 11.74 20.98
N ASP A 230 9.21 12.77 21.73
CA ASP A 230 8.28 13.87 22.03
C ASP A 230 7.97 14.71 20.78
N GLN A 231 8.97 14.96 19.93
CA GLN A 231 8.77 15.63 18.65
C GLN A 231 7.89 14.82 17.69
N VAL A 232 8.04 13.50 17.65
CA VAL A 232 7.18 12.62 16.83
C VAL A 232 5.74 12.69 17.33
N VAL A 233 5.54 12.60 18.65
CA VAL A 233 4.20 12.68 19.25
C VAL A 233 3.56 14.05 18.97
N GLU A 234 4.30 15.14 19.12
CA GLU A 234 3.80 16.49 18.84
C GLU A 234 3.45 16.71 17.36
N ALA A 235 4.22 16.14 16.46
CA ALA A 235 3.97 16.22 15.01
C ALA A 235 2.82 15.30 14.55
N SER A 236 2.38 14.35 15.38
CA SER A 236 1.32 13.41 15.07
C SER A 236 -0.08 14.03 15.27
N LEU A 237 -1.08 13.47 14.59
CA LEU A 237 -2.48 13.90 14.69
C LEU A 237 -3.32 12.84 15.40
N ASP A 238 -4.21 13.25 16.30
CA ASP A 238 -5.04 12.39 17.14
C ASP A 238 -6.44 12.08 16.55
N GLY A 239 -6.60 12.14 15.26
CA GLY A 239 -7.87 11.88 14.59
C GLY A 239 -8.91 13.00 14.65
N ARG A 240 -8.71 13.98 15.51
CA ARG A 240 -9.50 15.23 15.58
C ARG A 240 -8.74 16.41 14.99
N GLU A 241 -7.71 16.10 14.22
CA GLU A 241 -6.76 17.06 13.66
C GLU A 241 -6.07 17.95 14.71
N ARG A 242 -5.99 17.45 15.93
CA ARG A 242 -5.24 18.06 17.02
C ARG A 242 -3.81 17.53 17.00
N ARG A 243 -2.88 18.44 17.18
CA ARG A 243 -1.49 18.05 17.47
C ARG A 243 -1.35 17.64 18.92
N GLY A 244 -0.42 16.74 19.20
CA GLY A 244 -0.14 16.30 20.57
C GLY A 244 -0.36 14.81 20.79
N GLY A 245 -0.81 14.07 19.78
CA GLY A 245 -0.79 12.60 19.65
C GLY A 245 -0.98 11.81 20.95
N ARG A 246 -1.92 12.19 21.81
CA ARG A 246 -2.11 11.60 23.16
C ARG A 246 -2.26 10.07 23.15
N GLY A 247 -2.53 9.50 21.99
CA GLY A 247 -2.64 8.07 21.80
C GLY A 247 -1.46 7.44 21.07
N VAL A 248 -0.39 8.17 20.79
CA VAL A 248 0.80 7.67 20.08
C VAL A 248 1.97 7.56 21.05
N ASP A 249 2.55 6.35 21.15
CA ASP A 249 3.81 6.10 21.87
C ASP A 249 4.81 5.45 20.90
N VAL A 250 5.93 6.10 20.69
CA VAL A 250 6.97 5.63 19.75
C VAL A 250 8.23 5.11 20.46
N ARG A 251 8.20 5.05 21.80
CA ARG A 251 9.37 4.65 22.60
C ARG A 251 9.55 3.13 22.68
N PRO A 252 10.79 2.65 22.58
CA PRO A 252 12.02 3.40 22.28
C PRO A 252 12.11 3.77 20.80
N VAL A 253 12.72 4.91 20.49
CA VAL A 253 13.11 5.29 19.13
C VAL A 253 14.51 4.76 18.82
N LEU A 254 14.77 4.42 17.56
CA LEU A 254 16.11 4.04 17.12
C LEU A 254 16.99 5.29 16.96
N PRO A 255 18.27 5.22 17.35
CA PRO A 255 19.19 6.37 17.27
C PRO A 255 19.62 6.70 15.82
N GLY A 256 19.44 5.81 14.89
CA GLY A 256 19.80 5.96 13.48
C GLY A 256 18.97 5.06 12.57
N PRO A 257 19.06 5.29 11.26
CA PRO A 257 18.32 4.50 10.29
C PRO A 257 18.78 3.04 10.25
N VAL A 258 17.84 2.15 9.98
CA VAL A 258 18.16 0.76 9.64
C VAL A 258 18.52 0.66 8.16
N PRO A 259 19.38 -0.28 7.74
CA PRO A 259 19.65 -0.51 6.34
C PRO A 259 18.41 -1.03 5.61
N VAL A 260 17.87 -0.23 4.69
CA VAL A 260 16.79 -0.63 3.76
C VAL A 260 17.31 -0.36 2.35
N PRO A 261 18.00 -1.33 1.73
CA PRO A 261 18.54 -1.14 0.39
C PRO A 261 17.44 -0.81 -0.62
N TRP A 262 17.73 0.16 -1.50
CA TRP A 262 16.86 0.39 -2.66
C TRP A 262 16.82 -0.87 -3.52
N PRO A 263 15.63 -1.43 -3.79
CA PRO A 263 15.54 -2.78 -4.36
C PRO A 263 15.76 -2.82 -5.88
N PHE A 264 15.91 -1.68 -6.54
CA PHE A 264 15.99 -1.59 -8.01
C PHE A 264 17.32 -1.03 -8.49
N PRO A 265 17.68 -1.22 -9.78
CA PRO A 265 18.86 -0.59 -10.35
C PRO A 265 18.78 0.94 -10.30
N GLY A 266 19.92 1.58 -10.09
CA GLY A 266 20.02 3.03 -10.00
C GLY A 266 20.00 3.54 -8.55
N ARG A 267 19.76 4.83 -8.40
CA ARG A 267 19.65 5.48 -7.08
C ARG A 267 18.20 5.47 -6.59
N PRO A 268 17.98 5.44 -5.27
CA PRO A 268 16.66 5.71 -4.73
C PRO A 268 16.18 7.10 -5.13
N PRO A 269 14.85 7.35 -5.15
CA PRO A 269 14.30 8.69 -5.30
C PRO A 269 14.84 9.64 -4.21
N GLU A 270 15.01 10.91 -4.59
CA GLU A 270 15.44 11.99 -3.67
C GLU A 270 14.33 12.39 -2.74
#